data_b34464133a2432ee41ac102c6a0960d9
#
_entry.id   b34464133a2432ee41ac102c6a0960d9
#
_cell.length_a   1.000
_cell.length_b   1.000
_cell.length_c   1.000
_cell.angle_alpha   90.00
_cell.angle_beta   90.00
_cell.angle_gamma   90.00
#
_symmetry.space_group_name_H-M   'P 1'
#
loop_
_entity.id
_entity.type
_entity.pdbx_description
1 polymer ?
#
loop_
_entity_poly.entity_id
_entity_poly.type
_entity_poly.pdbx_seq_one_letter_code
_entity_poly.pdbx_strand_id
1 'polypeptide(L)'
;DHHNLVAVGVDDASILTASRRVADLGGGLAVARGGEVLASLPLPVAGLMSTRPIEEVRAELEEVLAAARTLGTSLHDPFMAMSFLALEVIPSLKITDQGLVDVDRFRPVDLWVQGSREKKG
;
A
#
# COMPACT_ATOMS: atom_id res chain seq x y z
N ASP A 1 -4.81 -11.12 -3.75
CA ASP A 1 -5.33 -11.43 -5.08
C ASP A 1 -4.85 -10.47 -6.16
N HIS A 2 -4.57 -9.22 -5.81
CA HIS A 2 -3.94 -8.28 -6.72
C HIS A 2 -2.43 -8.30 -6.57
N HIS A 3 -1.75 -8.41 -7.72
CA HIS A 3 -0.29 -8.38 -7.80
C HIS A 3 0.23 -7.00 -8.19
N ASN A 4 -0.53 -5.95 -7.84
CA ASN A 4 -0.15 -4.57 -8.06
C ASN A 4 0.80 -4.08 -6.97
N LEU A 5 1.60 -3.08 -7.29
CA LEU A 5 2.34 -2.33 -6.31
C LEU A 5 1.42 -1.27 -5.71
N VAL A 6 1.22 -1.31 -4.40
CA VAL A 6 0.40 -0.35 -3.65
C VAL A 6 1.31 0.46 -2.74
N ALA A 7 1.23 1.76 -2.81
CA ALA A 7 2.02 2.66 -1.96
C ALA A 7 1.14 3.76 -1.35
N VAL A 8 1.42 4.11 -0.11
CA VAL A 8 0.80 5.22 0.62
C VAL A 8 1.92 6.07 1.21
N GLY A 9 1.86 7.36 1.01
CA GLY A 9 2.86 8.29 1.54
C GLY A 9 2.37 9.72 1.50
N VAL A 10 3.11 10.62 2.16
CA VAL A 10 2.83 12.06 2.23
C VAL A 10 3.64 12.87 1.22
N ASP A 11 4.65 12.26 0.61
CA ASP A 11 5.50 12.90 -0.40
C ASP A 11 5.96 11.91 -1.47
N ASP A 12 6.20 12.44 -2.67
CA ASP A 12 6.56 11.65 -3.85
C ASP A 12 7.92 10.95 -3.70
N ALA A 13 8.87 11.57 -3.01
CA ALA A 13 10.21 11.00 -2.84
C ALA A 13 10.16 9.72 -1.99
N SER A 14 9.42 9.73 -0.88
CA SER A 14 9.23 8.56 -0.03
C SER A 14 8.48 7.45 -0.77
N ILE A 15 7.39 7.79 -1.48
CA ILE A 15 6.61 6.82 -2.27
C ILE A 15 7.49 6.18 -3.33
N LEU A 16 8.25 6.98 -4.08
CA LEU A 16 9.13 6.49 -5.14
C LEU A 16 10.23 5.57 -4.58
N THR A 17 10.85 5.95 -3.46
CA THR A 17 11.91 5.17 -2.82
C THR A 17 11.40 3.81 -2.36
N ALA A 18 10.26 3.78 -1.66
CA ALA A 18 9.64 2.53 -1.22
C ALA A 18 9.24 1.65 -2.42
N SER A 19 8.63 2.24 -3.45
CA SER A 19 8.20 1.54 -4.66
C SER A 19 9.35 0.91 -5.42
N ARG A 20 10.45 1.66 -5.61
CA ARG A 20 11.67 1.14 -6.23
C ARG A 20 12.27 0.00 -5.45
N ARG A 21 12.31 0.12 -4.11
CA ARG A 21 12.83 -0.95 -3.26
C ARG A 21 12.03 -2.24 -3.43
N VAL A 22 10.69 -2.17 -3.44
CA VAL A 22 9.84 -3.36 -3.68
C VAL A 22 10.09 -3.96 -5.07
N ALA A 23 10.23 -3.12 -6.09
CA ALA A 23 10.54 -3.57 -7.44
C ALA A 23 11.91 -4.27 -7.52
N ASP A 24 12.94 -3.70 -6.91
CA ASP A 24 14.30 -4.28 -6.85
C ASP A 24 14.34 -5.64 -6.13
N LEU A 25 13.46 -5.83 -5.13
CA LEU A 25 13.31 -7.09 -4.39
C LEU A 25 12.54 -8.16 -5.18
N GLY A 26 11.89 -7.79 -6.27
CA GLY A 26 10.97 -8.68 -6.98
C GLY A 26 9.64 -8.91 -6.24
N GLY A 27 9.33 -8.03 -5.29
CA GLY A 27 8.14 -8.08 -4.46
C GLY A 27 8.44 -8.09 -2.96
N GLY A 28 7.45 -7.69 -2.16
CA GLY A 28 7.59 -7.61 -0.72
C GLY A 28 7.03 -6.35 -0.10
N LEU A 29 7.57 -5.98 1.05
CA LEU A 29 7.19 -4.79 1.80
C LEU A 29 8.38 -3.84 1.94
N ALA A 30 8.13 -2.54 1.93
CA ALA A 30 9.17 -1.55 2.20
C ALA A 30 8.60 -0.32 2.90
N VAL A 31 9.42 0.26 3.77
CA VAL A 31 9.17 1.55 4.42
C VAL A 31 10.31 2.48 4.09
N ALA A 32 9.99 3.69 3.66
CA ALA A 32 10.99 4.70 3.30
C ALA A 32 10.61 6.08 3.82
N ARG A 33 11.63 6.93 3.98
CA ARG A 33 11.49 8.35 4.28
C ARG A 33 12.42 9.13 3.35
N GLY A 34 11.88 9.99 2.50
CA GLY A 34 12.64 10.68 1.46
C GLY A 34 13.35 9.69 0.55
N GLY A 35 14.66 9.82 0.41
CA GLY A 35 15.52 8.92 -0.38
C GLY A 35 16.05 7.68 0.35
N GLU A 36 15.64 7.46 1.62
CA GLU A 36 16.18 6.40 2.48
C GLU A 36 15.16 5.29 2.72
N VAL A 37 15.58 4.03 2.52
CA VAL A 37 14.81 2.84 2.91
C VAL A 37 15.10 2.54 4.38
N LEU A 38 14.05 2.60 5.21
CA LEU A 38 14.15 2.36 6.66
C LEU A 38 14.13 0.86 6.99
N ALA A 39 13.28 0.11 6.31
CA ALA A 39 13.18 -1.35 6.43
C ALA A 39 12.54 -1.95 5.18
N SER A 40 12.81 -3.22 4.92
CA SER A 40 12.15 -3.95 3.84
C SER A 40 12.12 -5.45 4.13
N LEU A 41 11.09 -6.13 3.62
CA LEU A 41 10.92 -7.58 3.69
C LEU A 41 10.78 -8.12 2.27
N PRO A 42 11.75 -8.89 1.74
CA PRO A 42 11.63 -9.53 0.44
C PRO A 42 10.60 -10.67 0.46
N LEU A 43 9.69 -10.65 -0.50
CA LEU A 43 8.72 -11.73 -0.75
C LEU A 43 8.76 -12.10 -2.24
N PRO A 44 9.82 -12.80 -2.70
CA PRO A 44 10.08 -13.00 -4.13
C PRO A 44 9.10 -13.96 -4.82
N VAL A 45 8.32 -14.71 -4.06
CA VAL A 45 7.32 -15.61 -4.65
C VAL A 45 6.02 -14.85 -4.81
N ALA A 46 5.76 -14.37 -6.01
CA ALA A 46 4.58 -13.59 -6.41
C ALA A 46 4.36 -12.29 -5.60
N GLY A 47 5.41 -11.77 -4.95
CA GLY A 47 5.28 -10.61 -4.07
C GLY A 47 4.64 -10.89 -2.71
N LEU A 48 4.33 -12.16 -2.40
CA LEU A 48 3.48 -12.55 -1.27
C LEU A 48 4.16 -13.52 -0.30
N MET A 49 5.11 -14.31 -0.77
CA MET A 49 5.72 -15.38 0.02
C MET A 49 7.23 -15.39 -0.07
N SER A 50 7.87 -15.95 0.95
CA SER A 50 9.30 -16.18 1.02
C SER A 50 9.61 -17.67 1.02
N THR A 51 10.79 -18.03 0.51
CA THR A 51 11.34 -19.38 0.63
C THR A 51 12.23 -19.55 1.86
N ARG A 52 12.43 -18.48 2.64
CA ARG A 52 13.24 -18.50 3.85
C ARG A 52 12.47 -19.06 5.06
N PRO A 53 13.19 -19.48 6.12
CA PRO A 53 12.57 -19.92 7.37
C PRO A 53 11.61 -18.87 7.95
N ILE A 54 10.54 -19.33 8.56
CA ILE A 54 9.48 -18.45 9.09
C ILE A 54 10.00 -17.51 10.19
N GLU A 55 10.97 -17.94 10.95
CA GLU A 55 11.59 -17.17 12.03
C GLU A 55 12.30 -15.92 11.48
N GLU A 56 13.00 -16.06 10.35
CA GLU A 56 13.70 -14.95 9.69
C GLU A 56 12.67 -13.97 9.10
N VAL A 57 11.67 -14.49 8.39
CA VAL A 57 10.60 -13.67 7.77
C VAL A 57 9.85 -12.90 8.84
N ARG A 58 9.54 -13.53 9.97
CA ARG A 58 8.90 -12.90 11.11
C ARG A 58 9.73 -11.76 11.69
N ALA A 59 11.02 -11.97 11.90
CA ALA A 59 11.89 -10.94 12.44
C ALA A 59 11.94 -9.70 11.52
N GLU A 60 12.07 -9.88 10.22
CA GLU A 60 12.05 -8.78 9.25
C GLU A 60 10.68 -8.11 9.16
N LEU A 61 9.58 -8.86 9.29
CA LEU A 61 8.24 -8.27 9.35
C LEU A 61 8.10 -7.37 10.58
N GLU A 62 8.59 -7.80 11.73
CA GLU A 62 8.58 -6.98 12.96
C GLU A 62 9.38 -5.68 12.78
N GLU A 63 10.54 -5.73 12.07
CA GLU A 63 11.33 -4.55 11.72
C GLU A 63 10.56 -3.59 10.80
N VAL A 64 9.93 -4.11 9.76
CA VAL A 64 9.12 -3.31 8.81
C VAL A 64 7.94 -2.66 9.52
N LEU A 65 7.24 -3.39 10.39
CA LEU A 65 6.15 -2.84 11.20
C LEU A 65 6.65 -1.77 12.19
N ALA A 66 7.80 -1.99 12.82
CA ALA A 66 8.41 -1.00 13.69
C ALA A 66 8.80 0.28 12.93
N ALA A 67 9.41 0.14 11.76
CA ALA A 67 9.73 1.28 10.90
C ALA A 67 8.47 2.07 10.50
N ALA A 68 7.39 1.38 10.12
CA ALA A 68 6.12 2.04 9.80
C ALA A 68 5.58 2.85 10.99
N ARG A 69 5.67 2.33 12.21
CA ARG A 69 5.25 3.07 13.42
C ARG A 69 6.07 4.35 13.63
N THR A 70 7.36 4.36 13.29
CA THR A 70 8.19 5.58 13.38
C THR A 70 7.74 6.67 12.42
N LEU A 71 7.00 6.32 11.37
CA LEU A 71 6.39 7.26 10.43
C LEU A 71 5.02 7.76 10.90
N GLY A 72 4.53 7.28 12.04
CA GLY A 72 3.33 7.81 12.70
C GLY A 72 2.05 7.02 12.49
N THR A 73 2.09 5.85 11.85
CA THR A 73 0.90 5.00 11.76
C THR A 73 0.49 4.45 13.13
N SER A 74 -0.80 4.51 13.42
CA SER A 74 -1.40 3.87 14.61
C SER A 74 -2.00 2.49 14.31
N LEU A 75 -1.97 2.06 13.05
CA LEU A 75 -2.49 0.75 12.66
C LEU A 75 -1.59 -0.37 13.19
N HIS A 76 -2.22 -1.44 13.64
CA HIS A 76 -1.50 -2.64 14.08
C HIS A 76 -0.70 -3.26 12.93
N ASP A 77 -1.33 -3.40 11.78
CA ASP A 77 -0.72 -3.86 10.53
C ASP A 77 -1.15 -2.95 9.36
N PRO A 78 -0.35 -1.92 9.05
CA PRO A 78 -0.67 -1.01 7.95
C PRO A 78 -0.57 -1.69 6.57
N PHE A 79 0.26 -2.71 6.41
CA PHE A 79 0.42 -3.40 5.12
C PHE A 79 -0.80 -4.25 4.79
N MET A 80 -1.37 -4.94 5.79
CA MET A 80 -2.62 -5.64 5.62
C MET A 80 -3.77 -4.67 5.29
N ALA A 81 -3.84 -3.53 5.99
CA ALA A 81 -4.82 -2.50 5.68
C ALA A 81 -4.68 -1.96 4.24
N MET A 82 -3.44 -1.71 3.79
CA MET A 82 -3.15 -1.26 2.41
C MET A 82 -3.54 -2.30 1.37
N SER A 83 -3.32 -3.60 1.64
CA SER A 83 -3.68 -4.67 0.72
C SER A 83 -5.17 -4.68 0.38
N PHE A 84 -6.02 -4.29 1.33
CA PHE A 84 -7.46 -4.18 1.11
C PHE A 84 -7.88 -2.94 0.33
N LEU A 85 -7.06 -1.88 0.29
CA LEU A 85 -7.39 -0.66 -0.47
C LEU A 85 -7.44 -0.89 -1.98
N ALA A 86 -6.70 -1.86 -2.49
CA ALA A 86 -6.62 -2.21 -3.90
C ALA A 86 -7.48 -3.43 -4.27
N LEU A 87 -8.28 -3.95 -3.35
CA LEU A 87 -9.06 -5.17 -3.57
C LEU A 87 -10.53 -4.82 -3.87
N GLU A 88 -10.87 -4.72 -5.16
CA GLU A 88 -12.15 -4.23 -5.66
C GLU A 88 -13.35 -5.15 -5.44
N VAL A 89 -13.17 -6.22 -4.70
CA VAL A 89 -14.26 -7.14 -4.28
C VAL A 89 -14.70 -6.91 -2.84
N ILE A 90 -14.06 -5.97 -2.14
CA ILE A 90 -14.43 -5.60 -0.76
C ILE A 90 -15.00 -4.19 -0.75
N PRO A 91 -16.22 -3.97 -0.26
CA PRO A 91 -16.80 -2.62 -0.13
C PRO A 91 -15.93 -1.66 0.72
N SER A 92 -16.04 -0.34 0.53
CA SER A 92 -16.96 0.30 -0.43
C SER A 92 -16.22 0.92 -1.62
N LEU A 93 -15.23 1.80 -1.39
CA LEU A 93 -14.41 2.41 -2.45
C LEU A 93 -13.02 1.78 -2.45
N LYS A 94 -12.53 1.46 -3.64
CA LYS A 94 -11.21 0.86 -3.84
C LYS A 94 -10.45 1.55 -4.95
N ILE A 95 -9.12 1.57 -4.81
CA ILE A 95 -8.21 2.13 -5.80
C ILE A 95 -7.62 0.98 -6.61
N THR A 96 -7.72 1.07 -7.93
CA THR A 96 -7.18 0.08 -8.87
C THR A 96 -6.26 0.76 -9.87
N ASP A 97 -5.56 -0.03 -10.67
CA ASP A 97 -4.80 0.46 -11.83
C ASP A 97 -5.69 1.11 -12.89
N GLN A 98 -7.01 0.83 -12.88
CA GLN A 98 -8.00 1.43 -13.76
C GLN A 98 -8.68 2.68 -13.17
N GLY A 99 -8.36 3.03 -11.92
CA GLY A 99 -8.93 4.17 -11.21
C GLY A 99 -9.75 3.79 -9.98
N LEU A 100 -10.60 4.72 -9.51
CA LEU A 100 -11.44 4.51 -8.35
C LEU A 100 -12.68 3.68 -8.70
N VAL A 101 -12.97 2.66 -7.90
CA VAL A 101 -14.11 1.75 -8.07
C VAL A 101 -15.06 1.87 -6.87
N ASP A 102 -16.34 2.06 -7.15
CA ASP A 102 -17.44 1.88 -6.20
C ASP A 102 -17.86 0.40 -6.24
N VAL A 103 -17.43 -0.36 -5.25
CA VAL A 103 -17.66 -1.81 -5.19
C VAL A 103 -19.14 -2.12 -4.96
N ASP A 104 -19.85 -1.30 -4.19
CA ASP A 104 -21.29 -1.50 -3.92
C ASP A 104 -22.15 -1.34 -5.18
N ARG A 105 -21.67 -0.50 -6.11
CA ARG A 105 -22.32 -0.26 -7.40
C ARG A 105 -21.70 -1.03 -8.57
N PHE A 106 -20.60 -1.73 -8.31
CA PHE A 106 -19.86 -2.53 -9.28
C PHE A 106 -19.44 -1.74 -10.53
N ARG A 107 -18.89 -0.52 -10.32
CA ARG A 107 -18.49 0.36 -11.43
C ARG A 107 -17.36 1.34 -11.05
N PRO A 108 -16.55 1.76 -12.02
CA PRO A 108 -15.64 2.88 -11.85
C PRO A 108 -16.42 4.17 -11.55
N VAL A 109 -15.81 5.04 -10.74
CA VAL A 109 -16.36 6.35 -10.37
C VAL A 109 -15.26 7.41 -10.49
N ASP A 110 -15.70 8.67 -10.63
CA ASP A 110 -14.79 9.80 -10.71
C ASP A 110 -14.01 9.97 -9.40
N LEU A 111 -12.72 10.25 -9.52
CA LEU A 111 -11.86 10.55 -8.37
C LEU A 111 -12.28 11.86 -7.68
N TRP A 112 -12.79 12.81 -8.47
CA TRP A 112 -13.15 14.12 -7.98
C TRP A 112 -14.64 14.18 -7.64
N VAL A 113 -14.94 14.54 -6.40
CA VAL A 113 -16.33 14.89 -6.00
C VAL A 113 -16.60 16.31 -6.50
N GLN A 114 -17.54 16.45 -7.43
CA GLN A 114 -18.01 17.78 -7.81
C GLN A 114 -18.69 18.40 -6.61
N GLY A 115 -18.07 19.44 -6.04
CA GLY A 115 -18.66 20.21 -4.96
C GLY A 115 -20.00 20.76 -5.39
N SER A 116 -21.00 20.63 -4.54
CA SER A 116 -22.29 21.29 -4.71
C SER A 116 -22.03 22.78 -4.87
N ARG A 117 -22.16 23.30 -6.09
CA ARG A 117 -22.27 24.75 -6.25
C ARG A 117 -23.53 25.16 -5.49
N GLU A 118 -23.35 25.71 -4.29
CA GLU A 118 -24.43 26.47 -3.66
C GLU A 118 -24.92 27.50 -4.69
N LYS A 119 -26.13 27.28 -5.20
CA LYS A 119 -26.85 28.32 -5.90
C LYS A 119 -27.13 29.40 -4.85
N LYS A 120 -26.25 30.41 -4.75
CA LYS A 120 -26.64 31.70 -4.18
C LYS A 120 -27.71 32.27 -5.10
N GLY A 121 -28.95 32.14 -4.65
CA GLY A 121 -30.08 32.91 -5.16
C GLY A 121 -30.08 34.28 -4.50
#